data_64493f58c0281d163664711cc6274970
#
_entry.id   64493f58c0281d163664711cc6274970
#
_cell.length_a   1.000
_cell.length_b   1.000
_cell.length_c   1.000
_cell.angle_alpha   90.00
_cell.angle_beta   90.00
_cell.angle_gamma   90.00
#
_symmetry.space_group_name_H-M   'P 1'
#
loop_
_entity.id
_entity.type
_entity.pdbx_description
1 polymer ?
#
loop_
_entity_poly.entity_id
_entity_poly.type
_entity_poly.pdbx_seq_one_letter_code
_entity_poly.pdbx_strand_id
1 'polypeptide(L)'
;SGMVVSPGFIDMHTHLEPIMEMPDAKSLIMQGVTLALGGPDGGGPWPFGSYLDSLEQLGTGPNLAYLIGHNTIRREVMGNVDQAPTLSQMDSMKNYVEMAMKEGAFGISTGLKYLPGTFAKVDEIISLSKVASSYQGIYTSHLREEGLGLIDAVQEAILISKEAEIPVVLTHHKAIGVKMWGASVKTLSLVDSARKEGL
;
A
#
# COMPACT_ATOMS: atom_id res chain seq x y z
N SER A 1 -33.26 -9.56 21.29
CA SER A 1 -32.09 -10.28 21.86
C SER A 1 -31.41 -11.06 20.76
N GLY A 2 -30.08 -11.17 20.80
CA GLY A 2 -29.26 -11.84 19.77
C GLY A 2 -28.57 -10.91 18.76
N MET A 3 -28.72 -9.60 18.91
CA MET A 3 -27.96 -8.60 18.14
C MET A 3 -26.69 -8.22 18.90
N VAL A 4 -25.62 -7.97 18.14
CA VAL A 4 -24.34 -7.49 18.64
C VAL A 4 -24.12 -6.07 18.11
N VAL A 5 -23.67 -5.16 18.98
CA VAL A 5 -23.20 -3.84 18.59
C VAL A 5 -21.69 -3.88 18.51
N SER A 6 -21.14 -3.45 17.38
CA SER A 6 -19.69 -3.37 17.15
C SER A 6 -19.32 -1.99 16.62
N PRO A 7 -18.04 -1.56 16.75
CA PRO A 7 -17.51 -0.46 15.95
C PRO A 7 -17.68 -0.78 14.45
N GLY A 8 -17.72 0.28 13.61
CA GLY A 8 -17.68 0.11 12.16
C GLY A 8 -16.37 -0.55 11.73
N PHE A 9 -16.43 -1.32 10.65
CA PHE A 9 -15.24 -1.97 10.10
C PHE A 9 -14.33 -0.97 9.38
N ILE A 10 -13.03 -1.23 9.46
CA ILE A 10 -11.98 -0.53 8.70
C ILE A 10 -11.50 -1.49 7.62
N ASP A 11 -11.73 -1.12 6.35
CA ASP A 11 -11.19 -1.88 5.22
C ASP A 11 -9.81 -1.33 4.87
N MET A 12 -8.78 -2.13 5.13
CA MET A 12 -7.37 -1.76 4.96
C MET A 12 -6.86 -1.94 3.52
N HIS A 13 -7.69 -2.41 2.59
CA HIS A 13 -7.31 -2.64 1.20
C HIS A 13 -8.52 -2.50 0.28
N THR A 14 -8.77 -1.30 -0.19
CA THR A 14 -9.94 -1.01 -1.00
C THR A 14 -9.56 -0.34 -2.31
N HIS A 15 -10.02 -0.91 -3.41
CA HIS A 15 -9.94 -0.31 -4.73
C HIS A 15 -11.07 0.72 -4.88
N LEU A 16 -10.73 2.00 -4.69
CA LEU A 16 -11.68 3.12 -4.65
C LEU A 16 -11.74 3.92 -5.97
N GLU A 17 -11.27 3.36 -7.08
CA GLU A 17 -11.24 4.05 -8.37
C GLU A 17 -12.61 4.62 -8.78
N PRO A 18 -13.75 3.92 -8.53
CA PRO A 18 -15.07 4.45 -8.90
C PRO A 18 -15.64 5.48 -7.91
N ILE A 19 -14.94 5.86 -6.85
CA ILE A 19 -15.50 6.66 -5.75
C ILE A 19 -16.00 8.03 -6.21
N MET A 20 -15.37 8.63 -7.22
CA MET A 20 -15.80 9.93 -7.78
C MET A 20 -17.15 9.83 -8.50
N GLU A 21 -17.51 8.65 -9.01
CA GLU A 21 -18.77 8.38 -9.71
C GLU A 21 -19.84 7.81 -8.76
N MET A 22 -19.41 7.11 -7.71
CA MET A 22 -20.27 6.44 -6.73
C MET A 22 -19.87 6.80 -5.30
N PRO A 23 -19.98 8.09 -4.91
CA PRO A 23 -19.43 8.56 -3.63
C PRO A 23 -20.12 7.98 -2.40
N ASP A 24 -21.37 7.55 -2.50
CA ASP A 24 -22.10 6.91 -1.41
C ASP A 24 -21.53 5.52 -1.03
N ALA A 25 -20.75 4.90 -1.94
CA ALA A 25 -20.08 3.60 -1.73
C ALA A 25 -20.96 2.57 -1.01
N LYS A 26 -22.21 2.43 -1.47
CA LYS A 26 -23.23 1.59 -0.81
C LYS A 26 -22.76 0.17 -0.49
N SER A 27 -21.95 -0.43 -1.37
CA SER A 27 -21.41 -1.76 -1.16
C SER A 27 -20.56 -1.87 0.12
N LEU A 28 -19.84 -0.82 0.49
CA LEU A 28 -19.05 -0.76 1.71
C LEU A 28 -19.93 -0.49 2.94
N ILE A 29 -20.77 0.54 2.87
CA ILE A 29 -21.63 0.95 3.99
C ILE A 29 -22.60 -0.15 4.39
N MET A 30 -23.21 -0.82 3.42
CA MET A 30 -24.17 -1.90 3.68
C MET A 30 -23.52 -3.14 4.33
N GLN A 31 -22.21 -3.23 4.33
CA GLN A 31 -21.44 -4.25 5.04
C GLN A 31 -20.86 -3.74 6.37
N GLY A 32 -21.19 -2.51 6.76
CA GLY A 32 -20.72 -1.92 8.02
C GLY A 32 -19.32 -1.34 7.96
N VAL A 33 -18.74 -1.15 6.77
CA VAL A 33 -17.45 -0.47 6.60
C VAL A 33 -17.67 1.02 6.77
N THR A 34 -16.98 1.63 7.72
CA THR A 34 -17.07 3.06 8.05
C THR A 34 -15.81 3.84 7.69
N LEU A 35 -14.72 3.14 7.43
CA LEU A 35 -13.47 3.70 6.91
C LEU A 35 -12.87 2.75 5.89
N ALA A 36 -12.45 3.28 4.73
CA ALA A 36 -11.77 2.53 3.68
C ALA A 36 -10.43 3.17 3.34
N LEU A 37 -9.37 2.34 3.24
CA LEU A 37 -8.04 2.76 2.84
C LEU A 37 -7.82 2.45 1.36
N GLY A 38 -7.78 3.52 0.55
CA GLY A 38 -7.56 3.48 -0.90
C GLY A 38 -6.09 3.65 -1.29
N GLY A 39 -5.84 3.59 -2.60
CA GLY A 39 -4.49 3.68 -3.17
C GLY A 39 -3.63 2.44 -2.93
N PRO A 40 -4.20 1.20 -2.92
CA PRO A 40 -3.43 -0.01 -2.72
C PRO A 40 -2.57 -0.37 -3.95
N ASP A 41 -1.77 -1.43 -3.81
CA ASP A 41 -1.05 -2.10 -4.90
C ASP A 41 -0.14 -1.19 -5.75
N GLY A 42 0.38 -0.13 -5.12
CA GLY A 42 1.23 0.85 -5.79
C GLY A 42 0.48 1.82 -6.70
N GLY A 43 -0.85 1.68 -6.80
CA GLY A 43 -1.74 2.63 -7.47
C GLY A 43 -2.09 3.80 -6.56
N GLY A 44 -2.88 4.72 -7.08
CA GLY A 44 -3.39 5.83 -6.29
C GLY A 44 -3.49 7.12 -7.09
N PRO A 45 -4.21 8.09 -6.54
CA PRO A 45 -4.44 9.35 -7.22
C PRO A 45 -3.16 10.19 -7.30
N TRP A 46 -3.07 10.96 -8.38
CA TRP A 46 -2.04 11.97 -8.57
C TRP A 46 -2.57 13.11 -9.47
N PRO A 47 -2.38 14.40 -9.12
CA PRO A 47 -1.76 14.93 -7.90
C PRO A 47 -2.58 14.61 -6.65
N PHE A 48 -1.88 14.32 -5.54
CA PHE A 48 -2.51 13.69 -4.38
C PHE A 48 -3.48 14.64 -3.64
N GLY A 49 -3.03 15.82 -3.23
CA GLY A 49 -3.82 16.79 -2.46
C GLY A 49 -5.08 17.24 -3.20
N SER A 50 -4.96 17.60 -4.49
CA SER A 50 -6.12 18.06 -5.28
C SER A 50 -7.18 16.98 -5.47
N TYR A 51 -6.77 15.70 -5.46
CA TYR A 51 -7.73 14.60 -5.46
C TYR A 51 -8.50 14.51 -4.13
N LEU A 52 -7.80 14.65 -2.99
CA LEU A 52 -8.44 14.66 -1.67
C LEU A 52 -9.39 15.86 -1.52
N ASP A 53 -8.99 17.05 -1.98
CA ASP A 53 -9.85 18.23 -2.00
C ASP A 53 -11.14 17.99 -2.77
N SER A 54 -11.04 17.28 -3.91
CA SER A 54 -12.19 16.93 -4.72
C SER A 54 -13.14 15.95 -4.01
N LEU A 55 -12.58 14.98 -3.29
CA LEU A 55 -13.37 14.05 -2.47
C LEU A 55 -14.05 14.75 -1.30
N GLU A 56 -13.38 15.68 -0.64
CA GLU A 56 -13.96 16.46 0.45
C GLU A 56 -15.14 17.30 -0.03
N GLN A 57 -15.00 17.95 -1.18
CA GLN A 57 -16.09 18.71 -1.79
C GLN A 57 -17.27 17.85 -2.23
N LEU A 58 -16.99 16.65 -2.76
CA LEU A 58 -18.01 15.72 -3.21
C LEU A 58 -18.82 15.15 -2.04
N GLY A 59 -18.15 14.88 -0.91
CA GLY A 59 -18.71 14.14 0.21
C GLY A 59 -18.87 12.65 -0.11
N THR A 60 -18.41 11.81 0.81
CA THR A 60 -18.43 10.35 0.63
C THR A 60 -19.19 9.66 1.75
N GLY A 61 -19.76 8.50 1.45
CA GLY A 61 -20.51 7.71 2.43
C GLY A 61 -19.62 7.23 3.58
N PRO A 62 -18.58 6.41 3.36
CA PRO A 62 -17.60 6.06 4.39
C PRO A 62 -16.55 7.18 4.53
N ASN A 63 -15.83 7.18 5.65
CA ASN A 63 -14.58 7.91 5.72
C ASN A 63 -13.55 7.27 4.80
N LEU A 64 -12.72 8.10 4.16
CA LEU A 64 -11.68 7.63 3.25
C LEU A 64 -10.31 8.05 3.76
N ALA A 65 -9.36 7.16 3.63
CA ALA A 65 -7.95 7.40 3.75
C ALA A 65 -7.24 6.91 2.50
N TYR A 66 -6.09 7.49 2.15
CA TYR A 66 -5.36 7.07 0.95
C TYR A 66 -3.88 6.88 1.22
N LEU A 67 -3.30 5.95 0.47
CA LEU A 67 -1.86 5.73 0.37
C LEU A 67 -1.34 6.38 -0.92
N ILE A 68 -0.11 6.91 -0.87
CA ILE A 68 0.58 7.27 -2.11
C ILE A 68 1.12 6.01 -2.78
N GLY A 69 0.83 5.83 -4.05
CA GLY A 69 1.25 4.65 -4.82
C GLY A 69 2.65 4.78 -5.40
N HIS A 70 3.56 3.88 -5.05
CA HIS A 70 4.90 3.81 -5.62
C HIS A 70 4.88 3.72 -7.16
N ASN A 71 4.02 2.84 -7.72
CA ASN A 71 3.94 2.66 -9.17
C ASN A 71 3.47 3.93 -9.88
N THR A 72 2.60 4.70 -9.23
CA THR A 72 2.14 6.00 -9.73
C THR A 72 3.29 7.00 -9.77
N ILE A 73 3.97 7.24 -8.64
CA ILE A 73 5.07 8.21 -8.60
C ILE A 73 6.25 7.80 -9.47
N ARG A 74 6.55 6.50 -9.55
CA ARG A 74 7.61 6.00 -10.44
C ARG A 74 7.28 6.25 -11.91
N ARG A 75 6.03 6.04 -12.29
CA ARG A 75 5.56 6.32 -13.66
C ARG A 75 5.63 7.79 -14.01
N GLU A 76 5.26 8.67 -13.07
CA GLU A 76 5.36 10.12 -13.26
C GLU A 76 6.79 10.60 -13.47
N VAL A 77 7.76 10.03 -12.73
CA VAL A 77 9.16 10.45 -12.79
C VAL A 77 9.95 9.77 -13.91
N MET A 78 9.69 8.50 -14.16
CA MET A 78 10.53 7.66 -15.03
C MET A 78 9.77 7.03 -16.20
N GLY A 79 8.43 6.97 -16.15
CA GLY A 79 7.65 6.15 -17.07
C GLY A 79 7.75 4.65 -16.75
N ASN A 80 7.38 3.82 -17.73
CA ASN A 80 7.40 2.35 -17.61
C ASN A 80 8.74 1.77 -18.13
N VAL A 81 9.86 2.18 -17.54
CA VAL A 81 11.19 1.74 -17.96
C VAL A 81 11.84 0.80 -16.96
N ASP A 82 12.50 -0.26 -17.46
CA ASP A 82 13.28 -1.21 -16.65
C ASP A 82 14.70 -0.66 -16.45
N GLN A 83 14.82 0.34 -15.59
CA GLN A 83 16.09 0.98 -15.20
C GLN A 83 16.06 1.40 -13.75
N ALA A 84 17.20 1.39 -13.09
CA ALA A 84 17.32 2.01 -11.78
C ALA A 84 17.17 3.54 -11.91
N PRO A 85 16.54 4.23 -10.95
CA PRO A 85 16.46 5.67 -10.97
C PRO A 85 17.86 6.31 -10.84
N THR A 86 18.07 7.39 -11.54
CA THR A 86 19.21 8.29 -11.27
C THR A 86 19.02 8.96 -9.89
N LEU A 87 20.05 9.57 -9.34
CA LEU A 87 19.94 10.31 -8.08
C LEU A 87 18.84 11.39 -8.15
N SER A 88 18.80 12.16 -9.24
CA SER A 88 17.77 13.19 -9.43
C SER A 88 16.36 12.62 -9.51
N GLN A 89 16.17 11.48 -10.17
CA GLN A 89 14.87 10.79 -10.23
C GLN A 89 14.45 10.24 -8.88
N MET A 90 15.40 9.68 -8.13
CA MET A 90 15.14 9.21 -6.76
C MET A 90 14.74 10.38 -5.86
N ASP A 91 15.42 11.51 -5.94
CA ASP A 91 15.09 12.71 -5.17
C ASP A 91 13.70 13.25 -5.55
N SER A 92 13.34 13.22 -6.84
CA SER A 92 12.00 13.59 -7.30
C SER A 92 10.93 12.67 -6.72
N MET A 93 11.14 11.35 -6.73
CA MET A 93 10.19 10.40 -6.14
C MET A 93 10.05 10.60 -4.63
N LYS A 94 11.17 10.84 -3.90
CA LYS A 94 11.12 11.16 -2.47
C LYS A 94 10.31 12.42 -2.19
N ASN A 95 10.52 13.47 -2.99
CA ASN A 95 9.75 14.71 -2.86
C ASN A 95 8.25 14.47 -3.09
N TYR A 96 7.87 13.60 -4.02
CA TYR A 96 6.47 13.26 -4.25
C TYR A 96 5.86 12.50 -3.07
N VAL A 97 6.59 11.55 -2.49
CA VAL A 97 6.15 10.89 -1.24
C VAL A 97 6.00 11.92 -0.13
N GLU A 98 6.98 12.80 0.06
CA GLU A 98 6.94 13.83 1.10
C GLU A 98 5.75 14.79 0.92
N MET A 99 5.49 15.23 -0.31
CA MET A 99 4.32 16.06 -0.63
C MET A 99 3.03 15.34 -0.25
N ALA A 100 2.84 14.12 -0.71
CA ALA A 100 1.64 13.35 -0.41
C ALA A 100 1.45 13.14 1.10
N MET A 101 2.54 12.85 1.85
CA MET A 101 2.46 12.71 3.30
C MET A 101 2.04 14.02 3.98
N LYS A 102 2.55 15.17 3.53
CA LYS A 102 2.12 16.50 4.02
C LYS A 102 0.67 16.83 3.66
N GLU A 103 0.18 16.30 2.55
CA GLU A 103 -1.19 16.45 2.07
C GLU A 103 -2.17 15.45 2.71
N GLY A 104 -1.70 14.57 3.60
CA GLY A 104 -2.54 13.67 4.40
C GLY A 104 -2.52 12.21 3.96
N ALA A 105 -1.54 11.76 3.18
CA ALA A 105 -1.37 10.34 2.90
C ALA A 105 -1.11 9.54 4.20
N PHE A 106 -1.74 8.38 4.33
CA PHE A 106 -1.55 7.47 5.46
C PHE A 106 -0.25 6.64 5.36
N GLY A 107 0.44 6.71 4.24
CA GLY A 107 1.65 5.95 3.99
C GLY A 107 1.86 5.69 2.51
N ILE A 108 2.67 4.69 2.20
CA ILE A 108 3.02 4.31 0.84
C ILE A 108 2.56 2.88 0.51
N SER A 109 2.09 2.66 -0.71
CA SER A 109 1.76 1.33 -1.23
C SER A 109 2.68 0.91 -2.36
N THR A 110 2.92 -0.39 -2.50
CA THR A 110 3.60 -0.97 -3.66
C THR A 110 2.80 -2.08 -4.30
N GLY A 111 2.91 -2.20 -5.62
CA GLY A 111 2.48 -3.36 -6.39
C GLY A 111 3.69 -3.90 -7.16
N LEU A 112 4.55 -4.67 -6.48
CA LEU A 112 5.83 -5.13 -7.03
C LEU A 112 5.67 -6.21 -8.09
N LYS A 113 4.47 -6.73 -8.27
CA LYS A 113 4.07 -7.62 -9.37
C LYS A 113 3.72 -6.85 -10.64
N TYR A 114 3.34 -5.57 -10.53
CA TYR A 114 2.81 -4.76 -11.62
C TYR A 114 3.84 -3.77 -12.16
N LEU A 115 3.67 -3.35 -13.43
CA LEU A 115 4.47 -2.29 -14.04
C LEU A 115 4.06 -0.91 -13.48
N PRO A 116 5.02 -0.02 -13.24
CA PRO A 116 6.48 -0.19 -13.31
C PRO A 116 7.12 -0.73 -12.02
N GLY A 117 6.35 -1.05 -10.98
CA GLY A 117 6.85 -1.49 -9.67
C GLY A 117 7.73 -2.75 -9.74
N THR A 118 7.46 -3.66 -10.69
CA THR A 118 8.26 -4.86 -10.87
C THR A 118 9.73 -4.59 -11.23
N PHE A 119 10.04 -3.42 -11.78
CA PHE A 119 11.41 -3.01 -12.12
C PHE A 119 12.17 -2.43 -10.92
N ALA A 120 11.46 -2.05 -9.87
CA ALA A 120 12.07 -1.45 -8.69
C ALA A 120 12.87 -2.49 -7.90
N LYS A 121 14.06 -2.09 -7.48
CA LYS A 121 14.87 -2.84 -6.52
C LYS A 121 14.45 -2.51 -5.10
N VAL A 122 14.79 -3.38 -4.17
CA VAL A 122 14.44 -3.23 -2.75
C VAL A 122 14.93 -1.90 -2.17
N ASP A 123 16.14 -1.46 -2.54
CA ASP A 123 16.72 -0.20 -2.05
C ASP A 123 15.91 1.04 -2.45
N GLU A 124 15.27 1.01 -3.63
CA GLU A 124 14.36 2.06 -4.07
C GLU A 124 13.16 2.14 -3.10
N ILE A 125 12.54 1.01 -2.82
CA ILE A 125 11.37 0.96 -1.92
C ILE A 125 11.75 1.37 -0.49
N ILE A 126 12.88 0.88 0.02
CA ILE A 126 13.40 1.26 1.35
C ILE A 126 13.58 2.79 1.42
N SER A 127 14.20 3.38 0.40
CA SER A 127 14.46 4.82 0.36
C SER A 127 13.18 5.66 0.40
N LEU A 128 12.14 5.25 -0.32
CA LEU A 128 10.84 5.92 -0.34
C LEU A 128 10.04 5.66 0.95
N SER A 129 10.09 4.43 1.46
CA SER A 129 9.44 4.07 2.72
C SER A 129 10.02 4.82 3.92
N LYS A 130 11.33 5.14 3.93
CA LYS A 130 11.94 6.00 4.94
C LYS A 130 11.32 7.40 4.98
N VAL A 131 10.95 7.93 3.83
CA VAL A 131 10.25 9.23 3.79
C VAL A 131 8.88 9.09 4.44
N ALA A 132 8.09 8.08 4.08
CA ALA A 132 6.78 7.85 4.68
C ALA A 132 6.89 7.56 6.19
N SER A 133 7.90 6.81 6.63
CA SER A 133 8.19 6.52 8.03
C SER A 133 8.41 7.78 8.86
N SER A 134 9.14 8.78 8.32
CA SER A 134 9.38 10.05 9.02
C SER A 134 8.11 10.85 9.32
N TYR A 135 7.00 10.52 8.66
CA TYR A 135 5.65 11.05 8.90
C TYR A 135 4.74 10.07 9.65
N GLN A 136 5.30 9.02 10.26
CA GLN A 136 4.54 7.97 10.95
C GLN A 136 3.57 7.20 10.04
N GLY A 137 3.87 7.13 8.75
CA GLY A 137 3.09 6.39 7.78
C GLY A 137 3.24 4.88 7.90
N ILE A 138 2.42 4.15 7.12
CA ILE A 138 2.52 2.69 6.96
C ILE A 138 3.01 2.35 5.55
N TYR A 139 3.54 1.13 5.40
CA TYR A 139 3.85 0.54 4.11
C TYR A 139 2.89 -0.61 3.83
N THR A 140 2.26 -0.64 2.66
CA THR A 140 1.43 -1.77 2.23
C THR A 140 2.00 -2.37 0.96
N SER A 141 1.98 -3.69 0.84
CA SER A 141 2.60 -4.38 -0.28
C SER A 141 1.71 -5.45 -0.89
N HIS A 142 1.37 -5.26 -2.19
CA HIS A 142 1.15 -6.39 -3.07
C HIS A 142 2.53 -6.98 -3.36
N LEU A 143 2.77 -8.16 -2.86
CA LEU A 143 4.09 -8.79 -2.91
C LEU A 143 4.60 -8.97 -4.34
N ARG A 144 5.92 -8.95 -4.51
CA ARG A 144 6.57 -9.17 -5.81
C ARG A 144 6.21 -10.51 -6.43
N GLU A 145 6.01 -11.54 -5.60
CA GLU A 145 5.63 -12.88 -6.04
C GLU A 145 4.76 -13.55 -4.97
N GLU A 146 3.70 -14.17 -5.40
CA GLU A 146 2.74 -14.87 -4.54
C GLU A 146 2.69 -16.38 -4.85
N GLY A 147 3.46 -16.82 -5.85
CA GLY A 147 3.67 -18.20 -6.22
C GLY A 147 4.99 -18.77 -5.68
N LEU A 148 5.82 -19.33 -6.54
CA LEU A 148 7.05 -20.04 -6.14
C LEU A 148 8.06 -19.18 -5.38
N GLY A 149 8.06 -17.87 -5.59
CA GLY A 149 8.91 -16.90 -4.88
C GLY A 149 8.25 -16.26 -3.67
N LEU A 150 7.11 -16.77 -3.17
CA LEU A 150 6.35 -16.17 -2.07
C LEU A 150 7.19 -15.96 -0.81
N ILE A 151 8.01 -16.92 -0.45
CA ILE A 151 8.83 -16.83 0.79
C ILE A 151 9.80 -15.66 0.69
N ASP A 152 10.51 -15.53 -0.42
CA ASP A 152 11.47 -14.45 -0.67
C ASP A 152 10.76 -13.09 -0.72
N ALA A 153 9.57 -13.03 -1.29
CA ALA A 153 8.76 -11.80 -1.35
C ALA A 153 8.25 -11.35 0.02
N VAL A 154 7.91 -12.28 0.90
CA VAL A 154 7.59 -11.95 2.31
C VAL A 154 8.82 -11.45 3.05
N GLN A 155 9.98 -12.08 2.85
CA GLN A 155 11.24 -11.63 3.44
C GLN A 155 11.65 -10.24 2.91
N GLU A 156 11.43 -9.95 1.62
CA GLU A 156 11.63 -8.61 1.04
C GLU A 156 10.78 -7.55 1.76
N ALA A 157 9.49 -7.84 1.98
CA ALA A 157 8.61 -6.90 2.67
C ALA A 157 9.02 -6.68 4.15
N ILE A 158 9.45 -7.73 4.84
CA ILE A 158 9.98 -7.64 6.21
C ILE A 158 11.29 -6.83 6.22
N LEU A 159 12.18 -7.05 5.26
CA LEU A 159 13.41 -6.27 5.12
C LEU A 159 13.12 -4.77 4.91
N ILE A 160 12.16 -4.45 4.04
CA ILE A 160 11.74 -3.05 3.83
C ILE A 160 11.22 -2.44 5.13
N SER A 161 10.36 -3.15 5.86
CA SER A 161 9.86 -2.70 7.16
C SER A 161 10.99 -2.40 8.15
N LYS A 162 11.94 -3.32 8.27
CA LYS A 162 13.08 -3.21 9.17
C LYS A 162 14.00 -2.04 8.81
N GLU A 163 14.42 -1.97 7.55
CA GLU A 163 15.39 -0.97 7.09
C GLU A 163 14.80 0.45 6.99
N ALA A 164 13.49 0.54 6.78
CA ALA A 164 12.80 1.83 6.74
C ALA A 164 12.14 2.22 8.07
N GLU A 165 12.20 1.34 9.08
CA GLU A 165 11.54 1.54 10.38
C GLU A 165 10.05 1.90 10.21
N ILE A 166 9.33 1.13 9.38
CA ILE A 166 7.95 1.40 9.00
C ILE A 166 7.07 0.16 9.21
N PRO A 167 5.89 0.26 9.83
CA PRO A 167 4.96 -0.85 9.91
C PRO A 167 4.55 -1.34 8.51
N VAL A 168 4.56 -2.66 8.28
CA VAL A 168 4.18 -3.24 7.00
C VAL A 168 2.89 -4.04 7.08
N VAL A 169 2.03 -3.88 6.07
CA VAL A 169 0.84 -4.71 5.83
C VAL A 169 1.06 -5.51 4.54
N LEU A 170 1.09 -6.83 4.66
CA LEU A 170 1.06 -7.74 3.52
C LEU A 170 -0.38 -7.84 3.03
N THR A 171 -0.71 -7.13 1.94
CA THR A 171 -2.08 -7.06 1.45
C THR A 171 -2.51 -8.38 0.83
N HIS A 172 -3.80 -8.75 1.01
CA HIS A 172 -4.42 -9.95 0.42
C HIS A 172 -3.49 -11.18 0.36
N HIS A 173 -2.71 -11.42 1.41
CA HIS A 173 -1.69 -12.46 1.47
C HIS A 173 -2.23 -13.84 1.09
N LYS A 174 -1.61 -14.48 0.11
CA LYS A 174 -2.01 -15.78 -0.44
C LYS A 174 -0.83 -16.58 -0.98
N ALA A 175 -1.02 -17.88 -1.10
CA ALA A 175 -0.09 -18.78 -1.75
C ALA A 175 -0.71 -19.30 -3.06
N ILE A 176 -0.20 -18.84 -4.20
CA ILE A 176 -0.73 -19.16 -5.52
C ILE A 176 -0.10 -20.43 -6.09
N GLY A 177 -0.97 -21.31 -6.59
CA GLY A 177 -0.59 -22.53 -7.27
C GLY A 177 -0.41 -23.75 -6.34
N VAL A 178 -0.72 -24.92 -6.87
CA VAL A 178 -0.76 -26.20 -6.13
C VAL A 178 0.57 -26.50 -5.42
N LYS A 179 1.71 -26.13 -6.05
CA LYS A 179 3.04 -26.34 -5.46
C LYS A 179 3.30 -25.52 -4.19
N MET A 180 2.52 -24.48 -3.98
CA MET A 180 2.65 -23.57 -2.83
C MET A 180 1.56 -23.81 -1.76
N TRP A 181 0.68 -24.74 -1.94
CA TRP A 181 -0.31 -25.06 -0.92
C TRP A 181 0.37 -25.47 0.39
N GLY A 182 -0.08 -24.89 1.48
CA GLY A 182 0.55 -25.04 2.79
C GLY A 182 1.74 -24.12 3.08
N ALA A 183 2.24 -23.36 2.09
CA ALA A 183 3.35 -22.43 2.30
C ALA A 183 3.01 -21.30 3.29
N SER A 184 1.72 -21.02 3.52
CA SER A 184 1.25 -20.05 4.52
C SER A 184 1.78 -20.35 5.93
N VAL A 185 2.04 -21.60 6.28
CA VAL A 185 2.66 -21.96 7.57
C VAL A 185 4.04 -21.32 7.72
N LYS A 186 4.85 -21.31 6.64
CA LYS A 186 6.18 -20.67 6.64
C LYS A 186 6.07 -19.15 6.68
N THR A 187 5.19 -18.58 5.86
CA THR A 187 5.04 -17.11 5.80
C THR A 187 4.49 -16.54 7.10
N LEU A 188 3.54 -17.20 7.74
CA LEU A 188 3.04 -16.82 9.06
C LEU A 188 4.16 -16.89 10.12
N SER A 189 5.01 -17.93 10.08
CA SER A 189 6.16 -18.03 10.99
C SER A 189 7.15 -16.87 10.80
N LEU A 190 7.40 -16.44 9.56
CA LEU A 190 8.24 -15.27 9.28
C LEU A 190 7.62 -13.98 9.84
N VAL A 191 6.32 -13.78 9.60
CA VAL A 191 5.58 -12.62 10.11
C VAL A 191 5.57 -12.62 11.64
N ASP A 192 5.31 -13.77 12.28
CA ASP A 192 5.31 -13.87 13.74
C ASP A 192 6.70 -13.59 14.34
N SER A 193 7.77 -13.99 13.65
CA SER A 193 9.14 -13.67 14.07
C SER A 193 9.41 -12.16 13.96
N ALA A 194 9.03 -11.53 12.85
CA ALA A 194 9.19 -10.09 12.65
C ALA A 194 8.40 -9.30 13.72
N ARG A 195 7.16 -9.70 14.02
CA ARG A 195 6.35 -9.07 15.07
C ARG A 195 6.96 -9.19 16.46
N LYS A 196 7.64 -10.30 16.78
CA LYS A 196 8.38 -10.44 18.05
C LYS A 196 9.59 -9.52 18.14
N GLU A 197 10.17 -9.12 17.00
CA GLU A 197 11.24 -8.13 16.91
C GLU A 197 10.72 -6.68 16.95
N GLY A 198 9.40 -6.48 16.98
CA GLY A 198 8.77 -5.16 17.05
C GLY A 198 8.45 -4.53 15.69
N LEU A 199 8.44 -5.34 14.61
CA LEU A 199 8.12 -4.91 13.25
C LEU A 199 6.63 -5.07 12.94
#